data_f93016bedc3724b36b30931e16eca830
#
_entry.id   f93016bedc3724b36b30931e16eca830
#
_cell.length_a   1.000
_cell.length_b   1.000
_cell.length_c   1.000
_cell.angle_alpha   90.00
_cell.angle_beta   90.00
_cell.angle_gamma   90.00
#
_symmetry.space_group_name_H-M   'P 1'
#
loop_
_entity.id
_entity.type
_entity.pdbx_description
1 polymer ?
#
loop_
_entity_poly.entity_id
_entity_poly.type
_entity_poly.pdbx_seq_one_letter_code
_entity_poly.pdbx_strand_id
1 'polypeptide(L)'
;MRTLLLLLFSYSLFAATLHLATASNPSRLNPILATDSSSSEISGFLFNGLVKYDKDASTIVGDLAEDFYFKDNTTLIFKLRPNVTWHDGQTLTSRDVLFTYETLISPKIVSPYSANFRFVQSVKAIDDLTLEVKYTKPYFKALETWMMGILPEHILKNDANIMNSAFNTKPIGTGPYKLHQLEHSKNIILQANESYFEGEPKIKRIAFHVIADPMTRFLMLKSAALDIGSIEPMEYERQLSKDFFKSFHVYEEISRSYTYLGFNLRREKFKNPKVREALSLAIDREQLVKILFFDHAKVCTGPFLPSTKAFNADVKAPKRDIKRAKELLKEAGYDAANPFVFEIATSNANSIRPYAAEILQHQLKDAGVIVTLRVMEWQAFLNTVVFPNDFDTVLLGWGLSPMPDPYMFWHTQSDKKGGFNLVGYNNPRMDKMIEDSQEIIDKTQLDTLFREMFQIIVADNPYLFLFIPNAITAVDTKIQNIESSPSGIWHNYIDWEKEEIE
;
A
#
# COMPACT_ATOMS: atom_id res chain seq x y z
N MET A 1 40.92 27.39 -53.51
CA MET A 1 39.63 27.03 -52.92
C MET A 1 39.88 25.98 -51.85
N ARG A 2 39.86 26.38 -50.59
CA ARG A 2 39.96 25.44 -49.45
C ARG A 2 38.52 25.19 -48.95
N THR A 3 38.03 23.99 -49.18
CA THR A 3 36.71 23.56 -48.70
C THR A 3 36.81 23.24 -47.19
N LEU A 4 36.18 24.05 -46.39
CA LEU A 4 36.07 23.88 -44.95
C LEU A 4 34.98 22.80 -44.69
N LEU A 5 35.38 21.58 -44.29
CA LEU A 5 34.47 20.54 -43.86
C LEU A 5 34.03 20.84 -42.40
N LEU A 6 32.80 21.35 -42.22
CA LEU A 6 32.16 21.46 -40.92
C LEU A 6 31.71 20.05 -40.49
N LEU A 7 32.45 19.43 -39.58
CA LEU A 7 32.02 18.27 -38.84
C LEU A 7 30.96 18.74 -37.79
N LEU A 8 29.68 18.52 -38.10
CA LEU A 8 28.61 18.57 -37.16
C LEU A 8 28.76 17.36 -36.21
N PHE A 9 29.37 17.61 -35.06
CA PHE A 9 29.23 16.70 -33.90
C PHE A 9 27.79 16.76 -33.42
N SER A 10 26.98 15.77 -33.78
CA SER A 10 25.73 15.50 -33.13
C SER A 10 26.05 15.04 -31.71
N TYR A 11 25.99 15.94 -30.74
CA TYR A 11 25.90 15.58 -29.34
C TYR A 11 24.59 14.82 -29.16
N SER A 12 24.69 13.48 -29.12
CA SER A 12 23.64 12.68 -28.53
C SER A 12 23.62 13.05 -27.04
N LEU A 13 22.76 14.00 -26.65
CA LEU A 13 22.42 14.16 -25.24
C LEU A 13 21.89 12.79 -24.77
N PHE A 14 22.70 12.07 -24.04
CA PHE A 14 22.23 10.92 -23.31
C PHE A 14 21.24 11.45 -22.28
N ALA A 15 19.97 11.27 -22.55
CA ALA A 15 18.91 11.71 -21.65
C ALA A 15 19.07 11.04 -20.29
N ALA A 16 19.10 11.83 -19.21
CA ALA A 16 19.26 11.35 -17.85
C ALA A 16 18.31 10.19 -17.53
N THR A 17 18.87 9.09 -17.07
CA THR A 17 18.12 7.89 -16.71
C THR A 17 18.09 7.75 -15.19
N LEU A 18 16.91 7.57 -14.61
CA LEU A 18 16.71 7.25 -13.21
C LEU A 18 16.80 5.72 -13.04
N HIS A 19 17.77 5.25 -12.27
CA HIS A 19 17.99 3.84 -11.99
C HIS A 19 17.35 3.43 -10.67
N LEU A 20 16.35 2.55 -10.76
CA LEU A 20 15.60 1.99 -9.65
C LEU A 20 15.76 0.48 -9.60
N ALA A 21 15.35 -0.15 -8.52
CA ALA A 21 15.27 -1.61 -8.44
C ALA A 21 13.87 -2.06 -8.04
N THR A 22 13.42 -3.17 -8.63
CA THR A 22 12.22 -3.88 -8.20
C THR A 22 12.56 -5.32 -7.80
N ALA A 23 11.82 -5.87 -6.82
CA ALA A 23 12.11 -7.20 -6.28
C ALA A 23 11.71 -8.35 -7.22
N SER A 24 10.79 -8.12 -8.14
CA SER A 24 10.26 -9.14 -9.04
C SER A 24 9.83 -8.56 -10.39
N ASN A 25 9.65 -9.43 -11.38
CA ASN A 25 8.97 -9.01 -12.60
C ASN A 25 7.52 -8.63 -12.31
N PRO A 26 6.99 -7.58 -12.96
CA PRO A 26 5.57 -7.32 -12.92
C PRO A 26 4.82 -8.48 -13.56
N SER A 27 3.77 -8.97 -12.88
CA SER A 27 2.94 -10.05 -13.43
C SER A 27 2.02 -9.53 -14.54
N ARG A 28 1.46 -8.34 -14.34
CA ARG A 28 0.55 -7.65 -15.26
C ARG A 28 0.64 -6.15 -15.05
N LEU A 29 0.77 -5.39 -16.14
CA LEU A 29 0.80 -3.92 -16.11
C LEU A 29 -0.56 -3.27 -16.36
N ASN A 30 -1.60 -4.08 -16.63
CA ASN A 30 -2.97 -3.61 -16.71
C ASN A 30 -3.45 -3.14 -15.33
N PRO A 31 -3.89 -1.87 -15.14
CA PRO A 31 -4.14 -1.29 -13.82
C PRO A 31 -5.26 -2.00 -13.04
N ILE A 32 -6.24 -2.60 -13.72
CA ILE A 32 -7.31 -3.36 -13.05
C ILE A 32 -6.88 -4.79 -12.66
N LEU A 33 -5.69 -5.24 -13.09
CA LEU A 33 -5.13 -6.58 -12.81
C LEU A 33 -3.79 -6.52 -12.09
N ALA A 34 -3.20 -5.35 -11.90
CA ALA A 34 -1.94 -5.13 -11.20
C ALA A 34 -2.14 -5.25 -9.69
N THR A 35 -1.90 -6.44 -9.13
CA THR A 35 -2.19 -6.76 -7.72
C THR A 35 -0.95 -7.03 -6.87
N ASP A 36 0.20 -7.25 -7.48
CA ASP A 36 1.50 -7.33 -6.80
C ASP A 36 2.21 -5.98 -6.79
N SER A 37 3.15 -5.79 -5.87
CA SER A 37 3.84 -4.51 -5.65
C SER A 37 4.57 -4.02 -6.89
N SER A 38 5.34 -4.88 -7.57
CA SER A 38 6.10 -4.50 -8.77
C SER A 38 5.17 -4.11 -9.92
N SER A 39 4.06 -4.83 -10.10
CA SER A 39 3.03 -4.49 -11.11
C SER A 39 2.37 -3.15 -10.81
N SER A 40 1.94 -2.92 -9.57
CA SER A 40 1.27 -1.69 -9.15
C SER A 40 2.18 -0.47 -9.24
N GLU A 41 3.45 -0.61 -8.81
CA GLU A 41 4.45 0.46 -8.88
C GLU A 41 4.65 0.93 -10.32
N ILE A 42 4.96 0.00 -11.24
CA ILE A 42 5.23 0.35 -12.64
C ILE A 42 3.96 0.85 -13.34
N SER A 43 2.80 0.21 -13.08
CA SER A 43 1.51 0.64 -13.63
C SER A 43 1.15 2.09 -13.21
N GLY A 44 1.55 2.52 -12.00
CA GLY A 44 1.36 3.88 -11.51
C GLY A 44 2.04 4.97 -12.35
N PHE A 45 3.14 4.65 -13.07
CA PHE A 45 3.78 5.56 -14.00
C PHE A 45 3.10 5.60 -15.38
N LEU A 46 2.32 4.58 -15.71
CA LEU A 46 1.74 4.38 -17.05
C LEU A 46 0.29 4.84 -17.15
N PHE A 47 -0.45 4.91 -16.03
CA PHE A 47 -1.89 5.18 -16.03
C PHE A 47 -2.28 6.25 -15.02
N ASN A 48 -3.34 6.99 -15.33
CA ASN A 48 -3.99 7.93 -14.43
C ASN A 48 -5.41 7.45 -14.08
N GLY A 49 -5.89 7.84 -12.90
CA GLY A 49 -7.30 7.77 -12.51
C GLY A 49 -8.04 9.08 -12.85
N LEU A 50 -9.32 9.16 -12.50
CA LEU A 50 -10.05 10.42 -12.63
C LEU A 50 -9.58 11.44 -11.59
N VAL A 51 -9.25 10.97 -10.41
CA VAL A 51 -8.78 11.77 -9.27
C VAL A 51 -7.58 11.11 -8.62
N LYS A 52 -6.82 11.87 -7.86
CA LYS A 52 -5.65 11.42 -7.09
C LYS A 52 -5.62 12.07 -5.71
N TYR A 53 -4.83 11.52 -4.78
CA TYR A 53 -4.50 12.23 -3.55
C TYR A 53 -3.52 13.37 -3.84
N ASP A 54 -3.74 14.50 -3.16
CA ASP A 54 -2.78 15.61 -3.13
C ASP A 54 -1.59 15.26 -2.20
N LYS A 55 -0.58 16.12 -2.18
CA LYS A 55 0.62 16.00 -1.34
C LYS A 55 0.36 15.86 0.16
N ASP A 56 -0.80 16.29 0.65
CA ASP A 56 -1.21 16.13 2.05
C ASP A 56 -1.71 14.71 2.40
N ALA A 57 -1.79 13.81 1.40
CA ALA A 57 -2.27 12.44 1.50
C ALA A 57 -3.72 12.30 2.05
N SER A 58 -4.50 13.37 2.05
CA SER A 58 -5.86 13.38 2.60
C SER A 58 -6.88 14.11 1.73
N THR A 59 -6.42 15.11 0.96
CA THR A 59 -7.25 15.84 0.00
C THR A 59 -7.27 15.08 -1.33
N ILE A 60 -8.45 14.99 -1.93
CA ILE A 60 -8.62 14.42 -3.28
C ILE A 60 -8.70 15.58 -4.27
N VAL A 61 -7.86 15.51 -5.28
CA VAL A 61 -7.78 16.49 -6.37
C VAL A 61 -8.03 15.81 -7.71
N GLY A 62 -8.31 16.61 -8.74
CA GLY A 62 -8.46 16.10 -10.10
C GLY A 62 -7.15 15.53 -10.64
N ASP A 63 -7.26 14.44 -11.42
CA ASP A 63 -6.19 13.87 -12.25
C ASP A 63 -6.64 13.97 -13.72
N LEU A 64 -7.23 12.94 -14.33
CA LEU A 64 -7.85 13.04 -15.64
C LEU A 64 -9.10 13.94 -15.62
N ALA A 65 -9.79 14.07 -14.49
CA ALA A 65 -10.86 15.03 -14.32
C ALA A 65 -10.27 16.41 -13.95
N GLU A 66 -10.66 17.47 -14.66
CA GLU A 66 -10.32 18.85 -14.27
C GLU A 66 -11.22 19.37 -13.16
N ASP A 67 -12.48 18.85 -13.09
CA ASP A 67 -13.48 19.23 -12.10
C ASP A 67 -14.36 18.03 -11.72
N PHE A 68 -14.83 18.01 -10.50
CA PHE A 68 -15.79 17.01 -10.03
C PHE A 68 -16.63 17.56 -8.87
N TYR A 69 -17.91 17.20 -8.85
CA TYR A 69 -18.82 17.64 -7.79
C TYR A 69 -19.98 16.67 -7.60
N PHE A 70 -20.52 16.66 -6.40
CA PHE A 70 -21.77 15.98 -6.11
C PHE A 70 -22.96 16.87 -6.48
N LYS A 71 -23.79 16.43 -7.43
CA LYS A 71 -25.04 17.05 -7.79
C LYS A 71 -26.10 16.89 -6.69
N ASP A 72 -26.06 15.76 -6.02
CA ASP A 72 -26.80 15.39 -4.82
C ASP A 72 -25.98 14.34 -4.05
N ASN A 73 -26.47 13.84 -2.91
CA ASN A 73 -25.72 12.92 -2.02
C ASN A 73 -25.34 11.58 -2.69
N THR A 74 -25.88 11.26 -3.87
CA THR A 74 -25.68 9.98 -4.56
C THR A 74 -25.24 10.12 -6.01
N THR A 75 -25.24 11.32 -6.56
CA THR A 75 -24.89 11.59 -7.96
C THR A 75 -23.63 12.42 -8.05
N LEU A 76 -22.55 11.82 -8.55
CA LEU A 76 -21.25 12.42 -8.76
C LEU A 76 -21.04 12.73 -10.24
N ILE A 77 -20.62 13.94 -10.55
CA ILE A 77 -20.30 14.39 -11.90
C ILE A 77 -18.77 14.57 -11.99
N PHE A 78 -18.18 14.05 -13.06
CA PHE A 78 -16.78 14.33 -13.44
C PHE A 78 -16.77 15.08 -14.78
N LYS A 79 -15.94 16.08 -14.86
CA LYS A 79 -15.58 16.77 -16.11
C LYS A 79 -14.13 16.45 -16.44
N LEU A 80 -13.92 15.76 -17.54
CA LEU A 80 -12.59 15.36 -17.99
C LEU A 80 -11.83 16.56 -18.55
N ARG A 81 -10.51 16.52 -18.40
CA ARG A 81 -9.62 17.50 -19.06
C ARG A 81 -9.75 17.35 -20.57
N PRO A 82 -9.88 18.45 -21.31
CA PRO A 82 -9.83 18.41 -22.77
C PRO A 82 -8.41 18.04 -23.24
N ASN A 83 -8.31 17.42 -24.41
CA ASN A 83 -7.05 17.13 -25.12
C ASN A 83 -6.08 16.18 -24.40
N VAL A 84 -6.52 15.40 -23.40
CA VAL A 84 -5.72 14.30 -22.86
C VAL A 84 -5.61 13.22 -23.93
N THR A 85 -4.39 12.73 -24.16
CA THR A 85 -4.13 11.68 -25.13
C THR A 85 -3.56 10.41 -24.48
N TRP A 86 -3.92 9.29 -25.02
CA TRP A 86 -3.26 8.01 -24.78
C TRP A 86 -1.83 8.03 -25.33
N HIS A 87 -0.98 7.11 -24.89
CA HIS A 87 0.41 7.00 -25.35
C HIS A 87 0.55 6.76 -26.87
N ASP A 88 -0.50 6.32 -27.53
CA ASP A 88 -0.59 6.13 -28.99
C ASP A 88 -1.16 7.35 -29.74
N GLY A 89 -1.48 8.43 -29.02
CA GLY A 89 -2.00 9.68 -29.56
C GLY A 89 -3.50 9.77 -29.73
N GLN A 90 -4.27 8.71 -29.42
CA GLN A 90 -5.74 8.77 -29.42
C GLN A 90 -6.23 9.66 -28.25
N THR A 91 -7.33 10.38 -28.45
CA THR A 91 -7.91 11.23 -27.40
C THR A 91 -8.70 10.42 -26.39
N LEU A 92 -8.48 10.70 -25.09
CA LEU A 92 -9.26 10.14 -23.98
C LEU A 92 -10.68 10.75 -24.00
N THR A 93 -11.69 9.92 -23.76
CA THR A 93 -13.08 10.37 -23.62
C THR A 93 -13.76 9.70 -22.43
N SER A 94 -14.95 10.18 -22.07
CA SER A 94 -15.81 9.59 -21.04
C SER A 94 -16.20 8.13 -21.34
N ARG A 95 -16.12 7.72 -22.61
CA ARG A 95 -16.37 6.32 -23.03
C ARG A 95 -15.30 5.36 -22.53
N ASP A 96 -14.03 5.82 -22.43
CA ASP A 96 -12.96 5.00 -21.87
C ASP A 96 -13.21 4.73 -20.38
N VAL A 97 -13.73 5.73 -19.65
CA VAL A 97 -14.08 5.59 -18.23
C VAL A 97 -15.27 4.62 -18.07
N LEU A 98 -16.31 4.79 -18.88
CA LEU A 98 -17.47 3.87 -18.89
C LEU A 98 -17.01 2.44 -19.20
N PHE A 99 -16.20 2.26 -20.24
CA PHE A 99 -15.63 0.97 -20.61
C PHE A 99 -14.83 0.33 -19.48
N THR A 100 -14.01 1.12 -18.77
CA THR A 100 -13.22 0.64 -17.62
C THR A 100 -14.13 0.11 -16.51
N TYR A 101 -15.17 0.87 -16.16
CA TYR A 101 -16.18 0.45 -15.17
C TYR A 101 -16.88 -0.84 -15.59
N GLU A 102 -17.44 -0.90 -16.81
CA GLU A 102 -18.15 -2.08 -17.32
C GLU A 102 -17.24 -3.31 -17.37
N THR A 103 -15.98 -3.13 -17.77
CA THR A 103 -14.97 -4.19 -17.76
C THR A 103 -14.77 -4.72 -16.34
N LEU A 104 -14.55 -3.83 -15.38
CA LEU A 104 -14.19 -4.23 -14.02
C LEU A 104 -15.33 -4.94 -13.27
N ILE A 105 -16.59 -4.56 -13.51
CA ILE A 105 -17.75 -5.22 -12.89
C ILE A 105 -18.20 -6.47 -13.66
N SER A 106 -17.60 -6.75 -14.82
CA SER A 106 -17.92 -7.94 -15.63
C SER A 106 -17.57 -9.21 -14.86
N PRO A 107 -18.46 -10.23 -14.84
CA PRO A 107 -18.17 -11.51 -14.20
C PRO A 107 -17.03 -12.29 -14.87
N LYS A 108 -16.57 -11.86 -16.05
CA LYS A 108 -15.42 -12.44 -16.76
C LYS A 108 -14.08 -11.94 -16.22
N ILE A 109 -14.10 -10.86 -15.42
CA ILE A 109 -12.89 -10.24 -14.86
C ILE A 109 -12.75 -10.59 -13.38
N VAL A 110 -11.66 -11.24 -13.04
CA VAL A 110 -11.29 -11.54 -11.65
C VAL A 110 -10.34 -10.46 -11.17
N SER A 111 -10.88 -9.46 -10.49
CA SER A 111 -10.13 -8.34 -9.94
C SER A 111 -10.61 -8.03 -8.52
N PRO A 112 -9.70 -7.85 -7.55
CA PRO A 112 -10.09 -7.42 -6.20
C PRO A 112 -10.68 -6.00 -6.19
N TYR A 113 -10.36 -5.19 -7.18
CA TYR A 113 -10.82 -3.79 -7.28
C TYR A 113 -12.32 -3.66 -7.62
N SER A 114 -12.95 -4.72 -8.16
CA SER A 114 -14.39 -4.73 -8.46
C SER A 114 -15.26 -4.45 -7.22
N ALA A 115 -14.80 -4.85 -6.03
CA ALA A 115 -15.50 -4.59 -4.78
C ALA A 115 -15.66 -3.10 -4.45
N ASN A 116 -14.79 -2.23 -4.97
CA ASN A 116 -14.87 -0.78 -4.77
C ASN A 116 -16.11 -0.17 -5.44
N PHE A 117 -16.64 -0.84 -6.46
CA PHE A 117 -17.80 -0.39 -7.25
C PHE A 117 -19.14 -0.94 -6.75
N ARG A 118 -19.17 -1.66 -5.63
CA ARG A 118 -20.35 -2.33 -5.07
C ARG A 118 -21.58 -1.44 -4.86
N PHE A 119 -21.37 -0.12 -4.65
CA PHE A 119 -22.43 0.86 -4.46
C PHE A 119 -22.70 1.71 -5.70
N VAL A 120 -21.95 1.52 -6.78
CA VAL A 120 -22.21 2.20 -8.04
C VAL A 120 -23.45 1.56 -8.69
N GLN A 121 -24.50 2.35 -8.86
CA GLN A 121 -25.75 1.94 -9.50
C GLN A 121 -25.66 2.03 -11.02
N SER A 122 -25.10 3.12 -11.53
CA SER A 122 -24.91 3.35 -12.96
C SER A 122 -23.82 4.36 -13.23
N VAL A 123 -23.19 4.23 -14.39
CA VAL A 123 -22.23 5.17 -14.96
C VAL A 123 -22.73 5.54 -16.34
N LYS A 124 -22.71 6.83 -16.69
CA LYS A 124 -23.17 7.33 -17.99
C LYS A 124 -22.19 8.35 -18.55
N ALA A 125 -21.73 8.12 -19.76
CA ALA A 125 -21.09 9.14 -20.57
C ALA A 125 -22.19 10.08 -21.11
N ILE A 126 -22.23 11.32 -20.60
CA ILE A 126 -23.22 12.33 -21.00
C ILE A 126 -22.82 12.95 -22.33
N ASP A 127 -21.54 13.28 -22.45
CA ASP A 127 -20.85 13.71 -23.65
C ASP A 127 -19.40 13.23 -23.60
N ASP A 128 -18.55 13.60 -24.56
CA ASP A 128 -17.16 13.09 -24.63
C ASP A 128 -16.30 13.48 -23.43
N LEU A 129 -16.67 14.51 -22.66
CA LEU A 129 -15.89 15.02 -21.50
C LEU A 129 -16.66 14.95 -20.17
N THR A 130 -17.94 14.56 -20.18
CA THR A 130 -18.77 14.57 -18.97
C THR A 130 -19.25 13.16 -18.61
N LEU A 131 -18.99 12.75 -17.37
CA LEU A 131 -19.41 11.48 -16.82
C LEU A 131 -20.34 11.70 -15.62
N GLU A 132 -21.49 11.02 -15.61
CA GLU A 132 -22.39 10.94 -14.45
C GLU A 132 -22.27 9.57 -13.80
N VAL A 133 -21.98 9.54 -12.50
CA VAL A 133 -21.95 8.34 -11.67
C VAL A 133 -23.06 8.42 -10.64
N LYS A 134 -23.91 7.41 -10.60
CA LYS A 134 -24.98 7.30 -9.61
C LYS A 134 -24.70 6.16 -8.65
N TYR A 135 -24.80 6.45 -7.36
CA TYR A 135 -24.62 5.49 -6.27
C TYR A 135 -25.99 5.06 -5.73
N THR A 136 -26.08 3.83 -5.22
CA THR A 136 -27.29 3.30 -4.56
C THR A 136 -27.61 3.97 -3.25
N LYS A 137 -26.59 4.57 -2.62
CA LYS A 137 -26.64 5.31 -1.36
C LYS A 137 -25.45 6.26 -1.26
N PRO A 138 -25.46 7.27 -0.37
CA PRO A 138 -24.27 8.05 -0.08
C PRO A 138 -23.09 7.12 0.27
N TYR A 139 -21.89 7.45 -0.21
CA TYR A 139 -20.71 6.60 0.01
C TYR A 139 -19.46 7.44 0.25
N PHE A 140 -18.86 7.33 1.43
CA PHE A 140 -17.71 8.16 1.83
C PHE A 140 -16.48 7.98 0.92
N LYS A 141 -16.32 6.81 0.29
CA LYS A 141 -15.23 6.52 -0.66
C LYS A 141 -15.62 6.72 -2.13
N ALA A 142 -16.71 7.42 -2.39
CA ALA A 142 -17.19 7.60 -3.76
C ALA A 142 -16.13 8.18 -4.71
N LEU A 143 -15.34 9.15 -4.26
CA LEU A 143 -14.24 9.73 -5.06
C LEU A 143 -13.06 8.78 -5.21
N GLU A 144 -12.61 8.13 -4.11
CA GLU A 144 -11.46 7.22 -4.14
C GLU A 144 -11.65 6.02 -5.09
N THR A 145 -12.90 5.60 -5.29
CA THR A 145 -13.25 4.54 -6.25
C THR A 145 -12.70 4.83 -7.65
N TRP A 146 -12.55 6.09 -8.01
CA TRP A 146 -12.12 6.57 -9.33
C TRP A 146 -10.64 6.95 -9.43
N MET A 147 -9.84 6.60 -8.43
CA MET A 147 -8.36 6.73 -8.48
C MET A 147 -7.70 5.61 -9.29
N MET A 148 -8.46 4.63 -9.72
CA MET A 148 -7.98 3.51 -10.50
C MET A 148 -7.63 3.94 -11.93
N GLY A 149 -6.55 3.40 -12.47
CA GLY A 149 -6.13 3.68 -13.84
C GLY A 149 -7.21 3.34 -14.88
N ILE A 150 -7.46 4.24 -15.82
CA ILE A 150 -8.45 4.10 -16.88
C ILE A 150 -7.90 3.25 -18.02
N LEU A 151 -8.75 2.45 -18.66
CA LEU A 151 -8.43 1.55 -19.78
C LEU A 151 -8.83 2.15 -21.13
N PRO A 152 -8.00 1.95 -22.21
CA PRO A 152 -8.30 2.42 -23.55
C PRO A 152 -9.41 1.56 -24.22
N GLU A 153 -10.61 2.11 -24.37
CA GLU A 153 -11.72 1.44 -25.07
C GLU A 153 -11.32 1.03 -26.48
N HIS A 154 -10.67 1.90 -27.22
CA HIS A 154 -10.29 1.70 -28.62
C HIS A 154 -9.38 0.47 -28.85
N ILE A 155 -8.60 0.08 -27.83
CA ILE A 155 -7.73 -1.10 -27.88
C ILE A 155 -8.46 -2.35 -27.39
N LEU A 156 -9.18 -2.24 -26.26
CA LEU A 156 -9.65 -3.40 -25.51
C LEU A 156 -11.10 -3.81 -25.77
N LYS A 157 -11.93 -2.98 -26.41
CA LYS A 157 -13.34 -3.29 -26.64
C LYS A 157 -13.58 -4.57 -27.47
N ASN A 158 -12.65 -4.93 -28.33
CA ASN A 158 -12.73 -6.12 -29.16
C ASN A 158 -11.88 -7.29 -28.61
N ASP A 159 -11.24 -7.12 -27.45
CA ASP A 159 -10.46 -8.19 -26.81
C ASP A 159 -11.39 -9.13 -26.04
N ALA A 160 -11.57 -10.33 -26.57
CA ALA A 160 -12.44 -11.33 -25.96
C ALA A 160 -11.93 -11.87 -24.61
N ASN A 161 -10.64 -11.67 -24.29
CA ASN A 161 -10.00 -12.23 -23.10
C ASN A 161 -9.01 -11.27 -22.45
N ILE A 162 -9.51 -10.20 -21.85
CA ILE A 162 -8.71 -9.18 -21.16
C ILE A 162 -7.81 -9.79 -20.08
N MET A 163 -8.24 -10.86 -19.40
CA MET A 163 -7.45 -11.55 -18.38
C MET A 163 -6.11 -12.08 -18.90
N ASN A 164 -6.02 -12.43 -20.21
CA ASN A 164 -4.82 -12.95 -20.87
C ASN A 164 -4.44 -12.10 -22.10
N SER A 165 -4.85 -10.85 -22.14
CA SER A 165 -4.55 -9.91 -23.22
C SER A 165 -3.04 -9.62 -23.32
N ALA A 166 -2.55 -9.37 -24.53
CA ALA A 166 -1.22 -8.82 -24.77
C ALA A 166 -1.05 -7.43 -24.11
N PHE A 167 -2.14 -6.69 -23.92
CA PHE A 167 -2.15 -5.42 -23.20
C PHE A 167 -1.58 -5.54 -21.78
N ASN A 168 -1.72 -6.68 -21.12
CA ASN A 168 -1.20 -6.90 -19.76
C ASN A 168 0.32 -6.81 -19.64
N THR A 169 1.05 -6.92 -20.76
CA THR A 169 2.53 -6.80 -20.83
C THR A 169 3.00 -5.67 -21.76
N LYS A 170 2.11 -5.13 -22.58
CA LYS A 170 2.38 -4.01 -23.50
C LYS A 170 1.26 -2.96 -23.41
N PRO A 171 1.12 -2.35 -22.24
CA PRO A 171 0.02 -1.41 -22.01
C PRO A 171 0.21 -0.08 -22.75
N ILE A 172 -0.92 0.53 -23.09
CA ILE A 172 -1.04 1.91 -23.54
C ILE A 172 -1.85 2.64 -22.50
N GLY A 173 -1.25 3.62 -21.83
CA GLY A 173 -1.87 4.41 -20.76
C GLY A 173 -1.95 5.90 -21.12
N THR A 174 -2.28 6.73 -20.12
CA THR A 174 -2.30 8.18 -20.21
C THR A 174 -1.21 8.82 -19.34
N GLY A 175 -0.44 8.01 -18.63
CA GLY A 175 0.49 8.43 -17.60
C GLY A 175 1.69 9.23 -18.11
N PRO A 176 2.49 9.78 -17.17
CA PRO A 176 3.66 10.59 -17.48
C PRO A 176 4.80 9.81 -18.14
N TYR A 177 4.77 8.47 -18.06
CA TYR A 177 5.73 7.62 -18.75
C TYR A 177 5.03 6.56 -19.60
N LYS A 178 5.70 6.14 -20.69
CA LYS A 178 5.31 5.07 -21.61
C LYS A 178 6.20 3.85 -21.40
N LEU A 179 5.67 2.65 -21.52
CA LEU A 179 6.51 1.45 -21.54
C LEU A 179 7.33 1.41 -22.83
N HIS A 180 8.66 1.50 -22.72
CA HIS A 180 9.59 1.38 -23.84
C HIS A 180 10.05 -0.06 -24.04
N GLN A 181 10.41 -0.76 -22.94
CA GLN A 181 10.96 -2.11 -22.99
C GLN A 181 10.61 -2.89 -21.72
N LEU A 182 10.30 -4.17 -21.87
CA LEU A 182 10.13 -5.10 -20.76
C LEU A 182 10.93 -6.37 -21.08
N GLU A 183 12.08 -6.54 -20.43
CA GLU A 183 12.88 -7.76 -20.48
C GLU A 183 12.76 -8.52 -19.16
N HIS A 184 12.12 -9.69 -19.21
CA HIS A 184 11.95 -10.52 -18.03
C HIS A 184 13.28 -10.82 -17.34
N SER A 185 13.31 -10.68 -16.00
CA SER A 185 14.46 -10.94 -15.12
C SER A 185 15.69 -10.08 -15.40
N LYS A 186 15.50 -8.93 -16.07
CA LYS A 186 16.56 -7.96 -16.33
C LYS A 186 16.11 -6.55 -16.03
N ASN A 187 15.45 -5.90 -17.01
CA ASN A 187 15.12 -4.49 -16.92
C ASN A 187 13.72 -4.18 -17.45
N ILE A 188 13.07 -3.19 -16.85
CA ILE A 188 11.90 -2.54 -17.41
C ILE A 188 12.28 -1.08 -17.66
N ILE A 189 12.16 -0.62 -18.89
CA ILE A 189 12.51 0.74 -19.29
C ILE A 189 11.24 1.51 -19.61
N LEU A 190 11.06 2.63 -18.91
CA LEU A 190 10.01 3.59 -19.18
C LEU A 190 10.63 4.82 -19.86
N GLN A 191 9.90 5.45 -20.77
CA GLN A 191 10.27 6.69 -21.46
C GLN A 191 9.25 7.77 -21.14
N ALA A 192 9.68 9.01 -20.92
CA ALA A 192 8.82 10.13 -20.68
C ALA A 192 7.77 10.31 -21.79
N ASN A 193 6.55 10.65 -21.40
CA ASN A 193 5.47 11.00 -22.29
C ASN A 193 5.55 12.50 -22.61
N GLU A 194 6.07 12.85 -23.79
CA GLU A 194 6.24 14.23 -24.25
C GLU A 194 4.92 15.00 -24.32
N SER A 195 3.80 14.28 -24.45
CA SER A 195 2.45 14.85 -24.54
C SER A 195 1.67 14.72 -23.23
N TYR A 196 2.33 14.53 -22.11
CA TYR A 196 1.65 14.40 -20.81
C TYR A 196 0.93 15.70 -20.44
N PHE A 197 -0.32 15.61 -20.02
CA PHE A 197 -1.19 16.78 -19.82
C PHE A 197 -0.78 17.72 -18.67
N GLU A 198 -0.02 17.23 -17.68
CA GLU A 198 0.58 18.05 -16.61
C GLU A 198 2.00 18.52 -16.95
N GLY A 199 2.48 18.27 -18.16
CA GLY A 199 3.81 18.61 -18.65
C GLY A 199 4.72 17.39 -18.78
N GLU A 200 5.65 17.45 -19.72
CA GLU A 200 6.62 16.36 -19.95
C GLU A 200 7.53 16.18 -18.73
N PRO A 201 7.70 14.93 -18.20
CA PRO A 201 8.66 14.68 -17.14
C PRO A 201 10.09 15.11 -17.50
N LYS A 202 10.77 15.74 -16.55
CA LYS A 202 12.15 16.24 -16.76
C LYS A 202 13.13 15.08 -16.94
N ILE A 203 13.02 14.02 -16.15
CA ILE A 203 13.79 12.79 -16.31
C ILE A 203 13.21 11.99 -17.47
N LYS A 204 14.00 11.80 -18.53
CA LYS A 204 13.52 11.22 -19.78
C LYS A 204 13.36 9.70 -19.78
N ARG A 205 14.04 9.01 -18.88
CA ARG A 205 13.97 7.55 -18.75
C ARG A 205 13.96 7.10 -17.29
N ILE A 206 13.23 6.03 -17.02
CA ILE A 206 13.31 5.29 -15.75
C ILE A 206 13.68 3.85 -16.11
N ALA A 207 14.72 3.33 -15.46
CA ALA A 207 15.18 1.95 -15.61
C ALA A 207 14.98 1.19 -14.30
N PHE A 208 14.02 0.27 -14.26
CA PHE A 208 13.86 -0.66 -13.15
C PHE A 208 14.71 -1.90 -13.38
N HIS A 209 15.67 -2.14 -12.50
CA HIS A 209 16.46 -3.37 -12.47
C HIS A 209 15.74 -4.43 -11.64
N VAL A 210 15.50 -5.62 -12.20
CA VAL A 210 14.83 -6.72 -11.49
C VAL A 210 15.85 -7.46 -10.64
N ILE A 211 15.84 -7.21 -9.32
CA ILE A 211 16.82 -7.75 -8.36
C ILE A 211 16.09 -8.28 -7.14
N ALA A 212 15.95 -9.60 -7.05
CA ALA A 212 15.21 -10.26 -5.96
C ALA A 212 15.92 -10.14 -4.60
N ASP A 213 17.25 -10.24 -4.58
CA ASP A 213 18.05 -10.25 -3.37
C ASP A 213 18.17 -8.85 -2.74
N PRO A 214 17.69 -8.62 -1.49
CA PRO A 214 17.73 -7.30 -0.84
C PRO A 214 19.15 -6.79 -0.62
N MET A 215 20.11 -7.67 -0.26
CA MET A 215 21.48 -7.27 -0.03
C MET A 215 22.16 -6.80 -1.31
N THR A 216 21.87 -7.42 -2.43
CA THR A 216 22.34 -6.97 -3.75
C THR A 216 21.80 -5.58 -4.06
N ARG A 217 20.50 -5.30 -3.83
CA ARG A 217 19.92 -3.96 -4.01
C ARG A 217 20.63 -2.92 -3.13
N PHE A 218 20.87 -3.24 -1.86
CA PHE A 218 21.59 -2.36 -0.96
C PHE A 218 23.04 -2.08 -1.41
N LEU A 219 23.77 -3.10 -1.86
CA LEU A 219 25.12 -2.92 -2.40
C LEU A 219 25.15 -2.08 -3.67
N MET A 220 24.18 -2.26 -4.57
CA MET A 220 24.04 -1.42 -5.76
C MET A 220 23.72 0.03 -5.40
N LEU A 221 22.88 0.27 -4.39
CA LEU A 221 22.63 1.62 -3.88
C LEU A 221 23.90 2.23 -3.32
N LYS A 222 24.66 1.52 -2.49
CA LYS A 222 25.95 1.98 -1.92
C LYS A 222 26.98 2.32 -2.98
N SER A 223 26.96 1.63 -4.10
CA SER A 223 27.89 1.88 -5.24
C SER A 223 27.37 2.94 -6.21
N ALA A 224 26.24 3.58 -5.91
CA ALA A 224 25.54 4.52 -6.80
C ALA A 224 25.16 3.92 -8.17
N ALA A 225 24.98 2.61 -8.23
CA ALA A 225 24.39 1.93 -9.39
C ALA A 225 22.85 2.01 -9.41
N LEU A 226 22.26 2.37 -8.27
CA LEU A 226 20.85 2.80 -8.11
C LEU A 226 20.84 4.24 -7.61
N ASP A 227 19.91 5.02 -8.14
CA ASP A 227 19.73 6.42 -7.74
C ASP A 227 18.83 6.57 -6.52
N ILE A 228 17.86 5.68 -6.37
CA ILE A 228 16.92 5.65 -5.25
C ILE A 228 16.79 4.20 -4.75
N GLY A 229 16.78 4.03 -3.46
CA GLY A 229 16.56 2.72 -2.85
C GLY A 229 16.13 2.79 -1.39
N SER A 230 15.39 1.78 -0.96
CA SER A 230 15.05 1.58 0.44
C SER A 230 16.24 1.02 1.21
N ILE A 231 16.37 1.45 2.46
CA ILE A 231 17.42 1.01 3.39
C ILE A 231 16.73 0.40 4.62
N GLU A 232 17.17 -0.80 5.01
CA GLU A 232 16.69 -1.40 6.25
C GLU A 232 17.31 -0.68 7.47
N PRO A 233 16.61 -0.60 8.61
CA PRO A 233 17.12 0.10 9.80
C PRO A 233 18.51 -0.36 10.27
N MET A 234 18.78 -1.66 10.21
CA MET A 234 20.10 -2.22 10.57
C MET A 234 21.20 -1.78 9.59
N GLU A 235 20.88 -1.68 8.31
CA GLU A 235 21.81 -1.19 7.28
C GLU A 235 22.11 0.29 7.49
N TYR A 236 21.05 1.08 7.77
CA TYR A 236 21.16 2.50 8.06
C TYR A 236 22.09 2.76 9.26
N GLU A 237 21.86 2.09 10.39
CA GLU A 237 22.58 2.32 11.63
C GLU A 237 24.01 1.76 11.64
N ARG A 238 24.29 0.67 10.89
CA ARG A 238 25.54 -0.08 11.06
C ARG A 238 26.39 -0.20 9.80
N GLN A 239 25.83 0.04 8.61
CA GLN A 239 26.54 -0.27 7.37
C GLN A 239 26.79 0.97 6.48
N LEU A 240 26.20 2.12 6.80
CA LEU A 240 26.43 3.36 6.07
C LEU A 240 27.66 4.09 6.61
N SER A 241 28.50 4.55 5.69
CA SER A 241 29.65 5.38 6.00
C SER A 241 29.28 6.88 5.93
N LYS A 242 30.14 7.74 6.50
CA LYS A 242 29.98 9.19 6.33
C LYS A 242 30.04 9.63 4.86
N ASP A 243 30.75 8.89 4.02
CA ASP A 243 30.84 9.20 2.58
C ASP A 243 29.56 8.88 1.84
N PHE A 244 28.77 7.90 2.29
CA PHE A 244 27.44 7.63 1.76
C PHE A 244 26.55 8.87 1.84
N PHE A 245 26.53 9.55 2.97
CA PHE A 245 25.70 10.75 3.19
C PHE A 245 26.19 12.00 2.44
N LYS A 246 27.37 11.94 1.78
CA LYS A 246 27.79 12.97 0.83
C LYS A 246 27.16 12.78 -0.55
N SER A 247 26.83 11.54 -0.89
CA SER A 247 26.29 11.14 -2.19
C SER A 247 24.78 10.91 -2.16
N PHE A 248 24.18 10.70 -0.97
CA PHE A 248 22.76 10.40 -0.83
C PHE A 248 22.11 11.25 0.26
N HIS A 249 20.97 11.83 -0.05
CA HIS A 249 20.01 12.31 0.94
C HIS A 249 19.15 11.14 1.44
N VAL A 250 18.89 11.09 2.73
CA VAL A 250 18.04 10.07 3.32
C VAL A 250 16.74 10.70 3.81
N TYR A 251 15.64 10.19 3.32
CA TYR A 251 14.28 10.55 3.71
C TYR A 251 13.73 9.45 4.60
N GLU A 252 13.18 9.86 5.74
CA GLU A 252 12.56 8.93 6.68
C GLU A 252 11.12 9.36 6.93
N GLU A 253 10.19 8.46 6.64
CA GLU A 253 8.77 8.72 6.72
C GLU A 253 8.08 7.57 7.46
N ILE A 254 7.01 7.87 8.21
CA ILE A 254 6.20 6.81 8.83
C ILE A 254 5.50 6.04 7.72
N SER A 255 5.73 4.73 7.65
CA SER A 255 5.08 3.91 6.62
C SER A 255 3.56 3.84 6.83
N ARG A 256 2.83 3.59 5.74
CA ARG A 256 1.38 3.35 5.80
C ARG A 256 1.05 1.89 6.10
N SER A 257 1.82 1.29 7.00
CA SER A 257 1.63 -0.11 7.38
C SER A 257 1.87 -0.30 8.87
N TYR A 258 1.25 -1.31 9.44
CA TYR A 258 1.59 -1.76 10.79
C TYR A 258 1.73 -3.27 10.86
N THR A 259 2.49 -3.75 11.85
CA THR A 259 2.59 -5.18 12.18
C THR A 259 1.80 -5.49 13.45
N TYR A 260 1.16 -6.64 13.45
CA TYR A 260 0.29 -7.12 14.53
C TYR A 260 0.43 -8.62 14.75
N LEU A 261 0.16 -9.07 15.97
CA LEU A 261 -0.12 -10.48 16.28
C LEU A 261 -1.64 -10.64 16.38
N GLY A 262 -2.24 -11.33 15.42
CA GLY A 262 -3.69 -11.57 15.36
C GLY A 262 -4.08 -12.88 16.02
N PHE A 263 -5.09 -12.88 16.90
CA PHE A 263 -5.62 -14.06 17.57
C PHE A 263 -6.74 -14.71 16.75
N ASN A 264 -6.68 -15.98 16.46
CA ASN A 264 -7.82 -16.68 15.86
C ASN A 264 -8.96 -16.83 16.87
N LEU A 265 -9.91 -15.89 16.83
CA LEU A 265 -11.03 -15.84 17.77
C LEU A 265 -12.04 -16.98 17.60
N ARG A 266 -11.91 -17.79 16.55
CA ARG A 266 -12.65 -19.05 16.36
C ARG A 266 -12.13 -20.16 17.29
N ARG A 267 -10.87 -20.05 17.75
CA ARG A 267 -10.25 -20.98 18.71
C ARG A 267 -10.72 -20.65 20.13
N GLU A 268 -11.23 -21.64 20.85
CA GLU A 268 -11.84 -21.47 22.19
C GLU A 268 -10.92 -20.74 23.18
N LYS A 269 -9.62 -21.08 23.18
CA LYS A 269 -8.62 -20.49 24.08
C LYS A 269 -8.45 -18.97 23.93
N PHE A 270 -8.81 -18.39 22.76
CA PHE A 270 -8.71 -16.94 22.53
C PHE A 270 -10.04 -16.20 22.67
N LYS A 271 -11.17 -16.89 22.91
CA LYS A 271 -12.47 -16.25 23.14
C LYS A 271 -12.50 -15.47 24.47
N ASN A 272 -11.76 -15.95 25.48
CA ASN A 272 -11.69 -15.28 26.77
C ASN A 272 -10.88 -13.95 26.65
N PRO A 273 -11.48 -12.76 26.86
CA PRO A 273 -10.79 -11.49 26.75
C PRO A 273 -9.64 -11.32 27.76
N LYS A 274 -9.74 -11.94 28.95
CA LYS A 274 -8.66 -11.91 29.96
C LYS A 274 -7.37 -12.54 29.44
N VAL A 275 -7.44 -13.59 28.63
CA VAL A 275 -6.28 -14.19 28.01
C VAL A 275 -5.62 -13.19 27.06
N ARG A 276 -6.40 -12.55 26.17
CA ARG A 276 -5.87 -11.58 25.21
C ARG A 276 -5.27 -10.36 25.89
N GLU A 277 -5.93 -9.86 26.96
CA GLU A 277 -5.40 -8.78 27.80
C GLU A 277 -4.09 -9.18 28.49
N ALA A 278 -4.02 -10.36 29.06
CA ALA A 278 -2.81 -10.88 29.71
C ALA A 278 -1.63 -10.94 28.71
N LEU A 279 -1.86 -11.47 27.52
CA LEU A 279 -0.84 -11.53 26.47
C LEU A 279 -0.40 -10.12 26.03
N SER A 280 -1.32 -9.15 25.99
CA SER A 280 -1.00 -7.76 25.68
C SER A 280 -0.13 -7.10 26.74
N LEU A 281 -0.40 -7.36 28.04
CA LEU A 281 0.39 -6.86 29.16
C LEU A 281 1.75 -7.55 29.30
N ALA A 282 1.92 -8.75 28.77
CA ALA A 282 3.20 -9.47 28.82
C ALA A 282 4.26 -8.93 27.85
N ILE A 283 3.86 -8.09 26.87
CA ILE A 283 4.73 -7.63 25.78
C ILE A 283 5.24 -6.22 26.03
N ASP A 284 6.56 -6.04 25.84
CA ASP A 284 7.23 -4.73 25.79
C ASP A 284 7.37 -4.28 24.32
N ARG A 285 6.49 -3.40 23.89
CA ARG A 285 6.48 -2.89 22.51
C ARG A 285 7.58 -1.88 22.24
N GLU A 286 7.97 -1.10 23.25
CA GLU A 286 9.07 -0.14 23.14
C GLU A 286 10.40 -0.89 22.94
N GLN A 287 10.60 -2.00 23.66
CA GLN A 287 11.75 -2.86 23.47
C GLN A 287 11.79 -3.49 22.09
N LEU A 288 10.61 -3.93 21.54
CA LEU A 288 10.50 -4.43 20.16
C LEU A 288 10.97 -3.38 19.14
N VAL A 289 10.48 -2.14 19.26
CA VAL A 289 10.87 -1.03 18.37
C VAL A 289 12.37 -0.78 18.47
N LYS A 290 12.92 -0.71 19.68
CA LYS A 290 14.33 -0.43 19.90
C LYS A 290 15.25 -1.52 19.35
N ILE A 291 14.92 -2.79 19.57
CA ILE A 291 15.75 -3.93 19.14
C ILE A 291 15.69 -4.14 17.63
N LEU A 292 14.48 -4.11 17.06
CA LEU A 292 14.25 -4.45 15.66
C LEU A 292 14.50 -3.29 14.70
N PHE A 293 14.27 -2.06 15.17
CA PHE A 293 14.29 -0.89 14.30
C PHE A 293 15.25 0.21 14.73
N PHE A 294 16.01 0.03 15.82
CA PHE A 294 16.92 1.08 16.32
C PHE A 294 16.23 2.44 16.49
N ASP A 295 14.96 2.42 16.94
CA ASP A 295 14.06 3.57 17.07
C ASP A 295 13.50 4.13 15.73
N HIS A 296 13.81 3.52 14.56
CA HIS A 296 13.20 3.86 13.26
C HIS A 296 11.83 3.19 13.05
N ALA A 297 11.01 3.22 14.09
CA ALA A 297 9.62 2.76 14.07
C ALA A 297 8.87 3.42 15.23
N LYS A 298 7.55 3.35 15.20
CA LYS A 298 6.69 3.76 16.31
C LYS A 298 5.91 2.58 16.86
N VAL A 299 5.60 2.61 18.15
CA VAL A 299 4.65 1.66 18.75
C VAL A 299 3.29 1.87 18.11
N CYS A 300 2.70 0.80 17.59
CA CYS A 300 1.35 0.81 17.06
C CYS A 300 0.34 0.67 18.20
N THR A 301 -0.62 1.60 18.28
CA THR A 301 -1.62 1.61 19.36
C THR A 301 -3.00 1.13 18.94
N GLY A 302 -3.22 0.91 17.62
CA GLY A 302 -4.53 0.46 17.13
C GLY A 302 -4.64 0.41 15.61
N PRO A 303 -5.86 0.25 15.09
CA PRO A 303 -6.12 -0.12 13.69
C PRO A 303 -5.90 0.99 12.66
N PHE A 304 -5.85 2.26 13.06
CA PHE A 304 -5.68 3.39 12.14
C PHE A 304 -4.37 4.12 12.44
N LEU A 305 -3.70 4.60 11.38
CA LEU A 305 -2.36 5.17 11.47
C LEU A 305 -2.37 6.62 11.99
N PRO A 306 -1.30 7.07 12.67
CA PRO A 306 -1.13 8.43 13.13
C PRO A 306 -1.21 9.51 12.04
N SER A 307 -0.98 9.14 10.78
CA SER A 307 -1.12 10.01 9.61
C SER A 307 -2.58 10.29 9.23
N THR A 308 -3.56 9.61 9.84
CA THR A 308 -4.99 9.78 9.55
C THR A 308 -5.72 10.46 10.69
N LYS A 309 -6.79 11.20 10.39
CA LYS A 309 -7.66 11.82 11.41
C LYS A 309 -8.52 10.81 12.19
N ALA A 310 -8.61 9.58 11.68
CA ALA A 310 -9.24 8.45 12.35
C ALA A 310 -8.40 7.92 13.53
N PHE A 311 -7.12 8.29 13.60
CA PHE A 311 -6.24 7.91 14.71
C PHE A 311 -6.73 8.51 16.02
N ASN A 312 -6.77 7.68 17.07
CA ASN A 312 -7.14 8.12 18.40
C ASN A 312 -5.88 8.22 19.28
N ALA A 313 -5.38 9.45 19.44
CA ALA A 313 -4.17 9.72 20.20
C ALA A 313 -4.32 9.49 21.72
N ASP A 314 -5.55 9.41 22.23
CA ASP A 314 -5.84 9.17 23.66
C ASP A 314 -5.65 7.69 24.03
N VAL A 315 -5.78 6.79 23.05
CA VAL A 315 -5.56 5.36 23.25
C VAL A 315 -4.07 5.05 23.21
N LYS A 316 -3.56 4.55 24.33
CA LYS A 316 -2.15 4.17 24.50
C LYS A 316 -1.99 2.65 24.49
N ALA A 317 -0.87 2.18 23.96
CA ALA A 317 -0.49 0.79 24.14
C ALA A 317 -0.30 0.50 25.66
N PRO A 318 -0.77 -0.64 26.15
CA PRO A 318 -0.55 -1.00 27.54
C PRO A 318 0.93 -1.17 27.82
N LYS A 319 1.39 -0.65 28.97
CA LYS A 319 2.74 -0.91 29.46
C LYS A 319 2.86 -2.35 29.93
N ARG A 320 4.05 -2.91 29.77
CA ARG A 320 4.33 -4.27 30.21
C ARG A 320 4.10 -4.41 31.72
N ASP A 321 3.26 -5.38 32.11
CA ASP A 321 2.95 -5.75 33.51
C ASP A 321 2.82 -7.26 33.64
N ILE A 322 3.93 -7.93 33.96
CA ILE A 322 4.01 -9.39 34.08
C ILE A 322 3.19 -9.88 35.27
N LYS A 323 3.12 -9.10 36.36
CA LYS A 323 2.36 -9.49 37.55
C LYS A 323 0.87 -9.56 37.20
N ARG A 324 0.32 -8.49 36.61
CA ARG A 324 -1.08 -8.45 36.19
C ARG A 324 -1.39 -9.47 35.09
N ALA A 325 -0.47 -9.71 34.15
CA ALA A 325 -0.59 -10.74 33.14
C ALA A 325 -0.78 -12.15 33.73
N LYS A 326 0.05 -12.51 34.74
CA LYS A 326 -0.07 -13.79 35.47
C LYS A 326 -1.37 -13.90 36.22
N GLU A 327 -1.85 -12.83 36.86
CA GLU A 327 -3.14 -12.81 37.55
C GLU A 327 -4.30 -13.10 36.58
N LEU A 328 -4.34 -12.43 35.43
CA LEU A 328 -5.38 -12.62 34.41
C LEU A 328 -5.35 -14.02 33.81
N LEU A 329 -4.16 -14.58 33.55
CA LEU A 329 -4.03 -15.96 33.09
C LEU A 329 -4.56 -16.94 34.12
N LYS A 330 -4.25 -16.74 35.42
CA LYS A 330 -4.77 -17.57 36.49
C LYS A 330 -6.28 -17.47 36.63
N GLU A 331 -6.84 -16.26 36.51
CA GLU A 331 -8.31 -16.05 36.49
C GLU A 331 -8.96 -16.76 35.28
N ALA A 332 -8.23 -16.94 34.19
CA ALA A 332 -8.66 -17.68 32.99
C ALA A 332 -8.41 -19.19 33.08
N GLY A 333 -7.83 -19.72 34.19
CA GLY A 333 -7.57 -21.12 34.41
C GLY A 333 -6.19 -21.60 33.96
N TYR A 334 -5.24 -20.69 33.73
CA TYR A 334 -3.87 -21.01 33.31
C TYR A 334 -2.86 -20.61 34.37
N ASP A 335 -1.99 -21.54 34.74
CA ASP A 335 -0.91 -21.34 35.70
C ASP A 335 0.29 -22.28 35.40
N ALA A 336 1.21 -22.43 36.35
CA ALA A 336 2.39 -23.28 36.17
C ALA A 336 2.08 -24.77 35.97
N ALA A 337 0.95 -25.27 36.49
CA ALA A 337 0.52 -26.66 36.33
C ALA A 337 -0.26 -26.86 35.01
N ASN A 338 -0.91 -25.79 34.50
CA ASN A 338 -1.68 -25.79 33.27
C ASN A 338 -1.29 -24.52 32.46
N PRO A 339 -0.10 -24.48 31.82
CA PRO A 339 0.37 -23.30 31.13
C PRO A 339 -0.46 -23.00 29.88
N PHE A 340 -0.61 -21.70 29.55
CA PHE A 340 -1.20 -21.31 28.29
C PHE A 340 -0.22 -21.57 27.14
N VAL A 341 -0.65 -22.38 26.17
CA VAL A 341 0.20 -22.81 25.05
C VAL A 341 -0.44 -22.38 23.72
N PHE A 342 0.36 -21.76 22.84
CA PHE A 342 -0.10 -21.42 21.48
C PHE A 342 1.05 -21.31 20.47
N GLU A 343 0.70 -21.30 19.18
CA GLU A 343 1.62 -21.15 18.06
C GLU A 343 1.57 -19.70 17.50
N ILE A 344 2.73 -19.13 17.21
CA ILE A 344 2.85 -17.95 16.34
C ILE A 344 3.29 -18.40 14.96
N ALA A 345 2.41 -18.24 13.96
CA ALA A 345 2.72 -18.50 12.57
C ALA A 345 3.07 -17.19 11.84
N THR A 346 4.13 -17.20 11.03
CA THR A 346 4.56 -16.07 10.20
C THR A 346 5.31 -16.53 8.96
N SER A 347 5.69 -15.60 8.10
CA SER A 347 6.47 -15.86 6.90
C SER A 347 7.86 -15.23 6.96
N ASN A 348 8.83 -15.87 6.31
CA ASN A 348 10.19 -15.35 6.10
C ASN A 348 10.28 -14.33 4.95
N ALA A 349 9.20 -14.03 4.24
CA ALA A 349 9.18 -13.00 3.18
C ALA A 349 9.43 -11.58 3.72
N ASN A 350 9.17 -11.36 5.02
CA ASN A 350 9.56 -10.15 5.73
C ASN A 350 10.66 -10.51 6.72
N SER A 351 11.83 -9.88 6.61
CA SER A 351 13.02 -10.18 7.41
C SER A 351 12.83 -9.92 8.91
N ILE A 352 12.00 -8.96 9.28
CA ILE A 352 11.80 -8.50 10.67
C ILE A 352 10.86 -9.40 11.46
N ARG A 353 9.79 -9.93 10.82
CA ARG A 353 8.74 -10.69 11.54
C ARG A 353 9.23 -11.97 12.23
N PRO A 354 10.12 -12.80 11.66
CA PRO A 354 10.67 -13.94 12.38
C PRO A 354 11.38 -13.52 13.67
N TYR A 355 12.22 -12.48 13.64
CA TYR A 355 12.88 -11.95 14.84
C TYR A 355 11.89 -11.37 15.85
N ALA A 356 10.86 -10.67 15.37
CA ALA A 356 9.78 -10.20 16.24
C ALA A 356 9.09 -11.37 16.96
N ALA A 357 8.82 -12.48 16.25
CA ALA A 357 8.23 -13.69 16.84
C ALA A 357 9.13 -14.29 17.93
N GLU A 358 10.43 -14.35 17.74
CA GLU A 358 11.40 -14.82 18.74
C GLU A 358 11.41 -13.94 20.00
N ILE A 359 11.39 -12.61 19.83
CA ILE A 359 11.33 -11.69 20.97
C ILE A 359 10.00 -11.83 21.71
N LEU A 360 8.87 -11.94 21.00
CA LEU A 360 7.55 -12.18 21.60
C LEU A 360 7.54 -13.49 22.39
N GLN A 361 8.08 -14.58 21.83
CA GLN A 361 8.22 -15.87 22.51
C GLN A 361 8.99 -15.71 23.82
N HIS A 362 10.12 -14.98 23.77
CA HIS A 362 10.94 -14.75 24.96
C HIS A 362 10.20 -13.93 26.03
N GLN A 363 9.54 -12.83 25.64
CA GLN A 363 8.82 -11.97 26.58
C GLN A 363 7.60 -12.67 27.21
N LEU A 364 6.85 -13.46 26.44
CA LEU A 364 5.68 -14.20 26.90
C LEU A 364 6.05 -15.30 27.91
N LYS A 365 7.25 -15.87 27.81
CA LYS A 365 7.75 -16.86 28.76
C LYS A 365 7.80 -16.30 30.19
N ASP A 366 8.07 -15.00 30.39
CA ASP A 366 8.09 -14.37 31.71
C ASP A 366 6.69 -14.39 32.40
N ALA A 367 5.62 -14.42 31.59
CA ALA A 367 4.24 -14.58 32.07
C ALA A 367 3.84 -16.06 32.27
N GLY A 368 4.74 -17.03 32.00
CA GLY A 368 4.45 -18.46 32.09
C GLY A 368 3.74 -19.02 30.86
N VAL A 369 3.77 -18.30 29.74
CA VAL A 369 3.18 -18.71 28.46
C VAL A 369 4.20 -19.49 27.64
N ILE A 370 3.77 -20.59 27.03
CA ILE A 370 4.59 -21.40 26.12
C ILE A 370 4.20 -21.10 24.69
N VAL A 371 5.15 -20.61 23.91
CA VAL A 371 4.92 -20.27 22.50
C VAL A 371 5.79 -21.16 21.60
N THR A 372 5.19 -21.72 20.55
CA THR A 372 5.90 -22.37 19.45
C THR A 372 5.92 -21.43 18.24
N LEU A 373 6.97 -21.49 17.43
CA LEU A 373 7.12 -20.65 16.23
C LEU A 373 7.00 -21.51 14.97
N ARG A 374 6.23 -21.03 14.00
CA ARG A 374 6.07 -21.63 12.69
C ARG A 374 6.39 -20.60 11.62
N VAL A 375 7.62 -20.63 11.10
CA VAL A 375 8.08 -19.73 10.04
C VAL A 375 8.06 -20.46 8.71
N MET A 376 7.41 -19.86 7.69
CA MET A 376 7.16 -20.52 6.41
C MET A 376 7.50 -19.61 5.24
N GLU A 377 7.67 -20.21 4.05
CA GLU A 377 7.67 -19.49 2.79
C GLU A 377 6.28 -18.83 2.57
N TRP A 378 6.25 -17.68 1.87
CA TRP A 378 5.06 -16.83 1.76
C TRP A 378 3.85 -17.54 1.16
N GLN A 379 4.01 -18.21 0.02
CA GLN A 379 2.88 -18.88 -0.64
C GLN A 379 2.38 -20.08 0.16
N ALA A 380 3.29 -20.83 0.77
CA ALA A 380 2.93 -21.91 1.68
C ALA A 380 2.17 -21.37 2.88
N PHE A 381 2.64 -20.28 3.49
CA PHE A 381 1.99 -19.62 4.62
C PHE A 381 0.57 -19.16 4.29
N LEU A 382 0.39 -18.47 3.14
CA LEU A 382 -0.94 -18.05 2.71
C LEU A 382 -1.90 -19.22 2.48
N ASN A 383 -1.45 -20.24 1.74
CA ASN A 383 -2.32 -21.30 1.27
C ASN A 383 -2.64 -22.36 2.35
N THR A 384 -1.75 -22.56 3.34
CA THR A 384 -1.90 -23.61 4.34
C THR A 384 -2.25 -23.10 5.73
N VAL A 385 -2.07 -21.78 5.99
CA VAL A 385 -2.29 -21.17 7.30
C VAL A 385 -3.34 -20.08 7.24
N VAL A 386 -3.09 -19.05 6.43
CA VAL A 386 -3.91 -17.82 6.43
C VAL A 386 -5.27 -18.04 5.79
N PHE A 387 -5.31 -18.49 4.54
CA PHE A 387 -6.59 -18.66 3.83
C PHE A 387 -7.50 -19.76 4.38
N PRO A 388 -6.96 -20.88 4.90
CA PRO A 388 -7.78 -21.88 5.60
C PRO A 388 -8.16 -21.48 7.02
N ASN A 389 -7.61 -20.37 7.58
CA ASN A 389 -7.71 -19.99 8.99
C ASN A 389 -7.17 -21.06 9.96
N ASP A 390 -6.14 -21.82 9.54
CA ASP A 390 -5.54 -22.88 10.34
C ASP A 390 -4.31 -22.38 11.12
N PHE A 391 -4.58 -21.60 12.15
CA PHE A 391 -3.58 -21.04 13.05
C PHE A 391 -4.17 -20.81 14.44
N ASP A 392 -3.29 -20.71 15.43
CA ASP A 392 -3.60 -20.14 16.73
C ASP A 392 -3.47 -18.60 16.66
N THR A 393 -2.30 -18.12 16.24
CA THR A 393 -2.04 -16.72 15.97
C THR A 393 -1.24 -16.52 14.70
N VAL A 394 -1.40 -15.37 14.06
CA VAL A 394 -0.60 -14.95 12.89
C VAL A 394 0.13 -13.66 13.20
N LEU A 395 1.42 -13.61 12.91
CA LEU A 395 2.22 -12.38 12.94
C LEU A 395 2.31 -11.85 11.51
N LEU A 396 1.51 -10.82 11.23
CA LEU A 396 1.33 -10.23 9.92
C LEU A 396 1.38 -8.70 9.97
N GLY A 397 1.24 -8.06 8.83
CA GLY A 397 1.08 -6.60 8.72
C GLY A 397 0.05 -6.24 7.67
N TRP A 398 -0.54 -5.07 7.84
CA TRP A 398 -1.43 -4.46 6.87
C TRP A 398 -0.82 -3.20 6.29
N GLY A 399 -0.83 -3.08 4.97
CA GLY A 399 -0.71 -1.81 4.29
C GLY A 399 -2.09 -1.14 4.22
N LEU A 400 -2.16 0.14 4.56
CA LEU A 400 -3.41 0.87 4.66
C LEU A 400 -3.49 2.01 3.65
N SER A 401 -4.68 2.26 3.11
CA SER A 401 -4.96 3.46 2.33
C SER A 401 -4.99 4.70 3.23
N PRO A 402 -4.77 5.91 2.67
CA PRO A 402 -4.91 7.15 3.41
C PRO A 402 -6.29 7.33 4.07
N MET A 403 -7.36 6.91 3.37
CA MET A 403 -8.71 6.85 3.95
C MET A 403 -8.96 5.45 4.52
N PRO A 404 -9.12 5.30 5.83
CA PRO A 404 -9.40 4.00 6.45
C PRO A 404 -10.70 3.38 5.92
N ASP A 405 -10.70 2.07 5.72
CA ASP A 405 -11.92 1.31 5.45
C ASP A 405 -12.00 0.14 6.46
N PRO A 406 -12.73 0.33 7.56
CA PRO A 406 -12.85 -0.69 8.59
C PRO A 406 -13.61 -1.93 8.13
N TYR A 407 -14.44 -1.85 7.09
CA TYR A 407 -15.28 -2.96 6.63
C TYR A 407 -14.46 -4.21 6.28
N MET A 408 -13.37 -4.03 5.54
CA MET A 408 -12.58 -5.15 5.04
C MET A 408 -11.95 -6.00 6.17
N PHE A 409 -11.58 -5.37 7.28
CA PHE A 409 -10.82 -6.01 8.36
C PHE A 409 -11.69 -6.37 9.58
N TRP A 410 -12.74 -5.60 9.86
CA TRP A 410 -13.44 -5.64 11.14
C TRP A 410 -14.92 -6.00 11.04
N HIS A 411 -15.53 -5.97 9.84
CA HIS A 411 -16.92 -6.38 9.66
C HIS A 411 -17.05 -7.90 9.65
N THR A 412 -18.06 -8.44 10.33
CA THR A 412 -18.30 -9.90 10.42
C THR A 412 -18.45 -10.56 9.04
N GLN A 413 -19.10 -9.90 8.07
CA GLN A 413 -19.22 -10.43 6.70
C GLN A 413 -17.89 -10.55 5.93
N SER A 414 -16.83 -9.92 6.42
CA SER A 414 -15.49 -10.06 5.87
C SER A 414 -14.74 -11.30 6.40
N ASP A 415 -15.34 -12.05 7.35
CA ASP A 415 -14.94 -13.39 7.77
C ASP A 415 -15.46 -14.43 6.78
N LYS A 416 -14.86 -14.46 5.61
CA LYS A 416 -15.18 -15.40 4.53
C LYS A 416 -13.92 -15.74 3.74
N LYS A 417 -13.99 -16.81 2.94
CA LYS A 417 -12.88 -17.19 2.07
C LYS A 417 -12.47 -16.02 1.16
N GLY A 418 -11.21 -15.62 1.26
CA GLY A 418 -10.65 -14.46 0.55
C GLY A 418 -10.98 -13.09 1.17
N GLY A 419 -11.65 -13.04 2.31
CA GLY A 419 -11.86 -11.83 3.10
C GLY A 419 -10.64 -11.54 4.00
N PHE A 420 -10.59 -10.31 4.55
CA PHE A 420 -9.46 -9.85 5.36
C PHE A 420 -9.74 -9.84 6.87
N ASN A 421 -10.95 -10.20 7.30
CA ASN A 421 -11.20 -10.49 8.72
C ASN A 421 -10.60 -11.85 9.08
N LEU A 422 -9.26 -11.94 9.02
CA LEU A 422 -8.51 -13.19 9.18
C LEU A 422 -8.69 -13.83 10.55
N VAL A 423 -8.96 -13.04 11.58
CA VAL A 423 -9.06 -13.51 12.97
C VAL A 423 -10.45 -13.92 13.41
N GLY A 424 -11.48 -13.72 12.56
CA GLY A 424 -12.87 -14.02 12.92
C GLY A 424 -13.42 -13.06 13.96
N TYR A 425 -13.05 -11.77 13.88
CA TYR A 425 -13.62 -10.74 14.74
C TYR A 425 -15.12 -10.61 14.46
N ASN A 426 -15.92 -10.64 15.53
CA ASN A 426 -17.37 -10.56 15.47
C ASN A 426 -17.87 -9.66 16.62
N ASN A 427 -18.38 -8.50 16.27
CA ASN A 427 -18.97 -7.55 17.21
C ASN A 427 -20.13 -6.82 16.50
N PRO A 428 -21.40 -7.15 16.82
CA PRO A 428 -22.58 -6.54 16.17
C PRO A 428 -22.66 -5.01 16.28
N ARG A 429 -22.13 -4.44 17.38
CA ARG A 429 -22.04 -2.98 17.52
C ARG A 429 -21.05 -2.41 16.51
N MET A 430 -19.90 -3.06 16.33
CA MET A 430 -18.90 -2.67 15.33
C MET A 430 -19.45 -2.77 13.93
N ASP A 431 -20.13 -3.87 13.58
CA ASP A 431 -20.76 -4.07 12.28
C ASP A 431 -21.71 -2.89 11.96
N LYS A 432 -22.59 -2.55 12.90
CA LYS A 432 -23.51 -1.41 12.77
C LYS A 432 -22.79 -0.08 12.56
N MET A 433 -21.76 0.18 13.36
CA MET A 433 -20.96 1.42 13.22
C MET A 433 -20.25 1.48 11.86
N ILE A 434 -19.71 0.35 11.37
CA ILE A 434 -19.08 0.27 10.06
C ILE A 434 -20.10 0.51 8.94
N GLU A 435 -21.29 -0.08 9.03
CA GLU A 435 -22.37 0.13 8.06
C GLU A 435 -22.81 1.60 8.03
N ASP A 436 -23.02 2.20 9.21
CA ASP A 436 -23.41 3.61 9.34
C ASP A 436 -22.32 4.55 8.78
N SER A 437 -21.04 4.24 9.02
CA SER A 437 -19.92 5.03 8.54
C SER A 437 -19.88 5.15 7.01
N GLN A 438 -20.36 4.13 6.30
CA GLN A 438 -20.33 4.13 4.84
C GLN A 438 -21.21 5.21 4.21
N GLU A 439 -22.24 5.69 4.91
CA GLU A 439 -23.18 6.70 4.44
C GLU A 439 -22.83 8.13 4.89
N ILE A 440 -21.83 8.29 5.76
CA ILE A 440 -21.41 9.59 6.28
C ILE A 440 -20.49 10.27 5.27
N ILE A 441 -20.94 11.40 4.71
CA ILE A 441 -20.14 12.25 3.81
C ILE A 441 -19.38 13.32 4.59
N ASP A 442 -19.92 13.77 5.73
CA ASP A 442 -19.24 14.74 6.59
C ASP A 442 -17.98 14.12 7.22
N LYS A 443 -16.82 14.62 6.80
CA LYS A 443 -15.51 14.10 7.23
C LYS A 443 -15.31 14.21 8.74
N THR A 444 -15.84 15.22 9.40
CA THR A 444 -15.67 15.42 10.85
C THR A 444 -16.46 14.39 11.65
N GLN A 445 -17.69 14.10 11.21
CA GLN A 445 -18.50 13.03 11.79
C GLN A 445 -17.85 11.66 11.55
N LEU A 446 -17.37 11.42 10.34
CA LEU A 446 -16.70 10.17 9.99
C LEU A 446 -15.43 9.94 10.83
N ASP A 447 -14.58 10.95 10.94
CA ASP A 447 -13.35 10.89 11.76
C ASP A 447 -13.68 10.65 13.25
N THR A 448 -14.76 11.23 13.74
CA THR A 448 -15.22 11.01 15.12
C THR A 448 -15.68 9.58 15.34
N LEU A 449 -16.47 9.03 14.41
CA LEU A 449 -16.93 7.65 14.46
C LEU A 449 -15.76 6.65 14.34
N PHE A 450 -14.79 6.93 13.49
CA PHE A 450 -13.59 6.09 13.37
C PHE A 450 -12.74 6.10 14.64
N ARG A 451 -12.61 7.24 15.34
CA ARG A 451 -11.93 7.27 16.64
C ARG A 451 -12.66 6.46 17.72
N GLU A 452 -14.00 6.42 17.68
CA GLU A 452 -14.78 5.54 18.54
C GLU A 452 -14.57 4.06 18.20
N MET A 453 -14.61 3.69 16.90
CA MET A 453 -14.27 2.34 16.44
C MET A 453 -12.86 1.92 16.88
N PHE A 454 -11.89 2.83 16.81
CA PHE A 454 -10.53 2.61 17.28
C PHE A 454 -10.50 2.14 18.74
N GLN A 455 -11.22 2.84 19.62
CA GLN A 455 -11.32 2.50 21.06
C GLN A 455 -11.91 1.11 21.26
N ILE A 456 -13.00 0.78 20.55
CA ILE A 456 -13.68 -0.50 20.69
C ILE A 456 -12.77 -1.65 20.21
N ILE A 457 -12.14 -1.51 19.05
CA ILE A 457 -11.26 -2.55 18.52
C ILE A 457 -10.08 -2.80 19.46
N VAL A 458 -9.47 -1.75 20.01
CA VAL A 458 -8.37 -1.90 20.97
C VAL A 458 -8.85 -2.53 22.26
N ALA A 459 -10.03 -2.17 22.77
CA ALA A 459 -10.61 -2.75 23.98
C ALA A 459 -10.96 -4.26 23.79
N ASP A 460 -11.50 -4.64 22.64
CA ASP A 460 -11.81 -6.03 22.31
C ASP A 460 -10.54 -6.88 22.10
N ASN A 461 -9.43 -6.21 21.79
CA ASN A 461 -8.10 -6.80 21.65
C ASN A 461 -8.02 -8.03 20.72
N PRO A 462 -8.56 -7.98 19.48
CA PRO A 462 -8.44 -9.06 18.50
C PRO A 462 -7.02 -9.19 17.96
N TYR A 463 -6.26 -8.10 18.00
CA TYR A 463 -4.86 -7.97 17.64
C TYR A 463 -4.04 -7.42 18.80
N LEU A 464 -2.82 -7.89 18.96
CA LEU A 464 -1.78 -7.11 19.61
C LEU A 464 -1.14 -6.24 18.53
N PHE A 465 -1.49 -4.96 18.51
CA PHE A 465 -0.83 -3.98 17.66
C PHE A 465 0.60 -3.79 18.17
N LEU A 466 1.61 -3.91 17.31
CA LEU A 466 3.01 -3.97 17.73
C LEU A 466 3.77 -2.71 17.33
N PHE A 467 4.00 -2.50 16.04
CA PHE A 467 4.79 -1.39 15.55
C PHE A 467 4.38 -0.93 14.16
N ILE A 468 4.71 0.33 13.88
CA ILE A 468 4.62 0.99 12.57
C ILE A 468 6.06 1.30 12.16
N PRO A 469 6.65 0.61 11.18
CA PRO A 469 8.01 0.90 10.73
C PRO A 469 8.08 2.26 10.03
N ASN A 470 9.25 2.90 10.04
CA ASN A 470 9.52 3.98 9.12
C ASN A 470 10.03 3.41 7.79
N ALA A 471 9.68 4.07 6.69
CA ALA A 471 10.30 3.87 5.40
C ALA A 471 11.54 4.76 5.33
N ILE A 472 12.70 4.17 5.18
CA ILE A 472 13.98 4.89 5.02
C ILE A 472 14.37 4.78 3.57
N THR A 473 14.41 5.90 2.86
CA THR A 473 14.70 5.97 1.43
C THR A 473 15.91 6.85 1.19
N ALA A 474 16.95 6.30 0.57
CA ALA A 474 18.08 7.08 0.10
C ALA A 474 17.87 7.51 -1.36
N VAL A 475 18.23 8.75 -1.64
CA VAL A 475 18.13 9.38 -2.96
C VAL A 475 19.46 10.02 -3.30
N ASP A 476 20.02 9.72 -4.47
CA ASP A 476 21.27 10.33 -4.94
C ASP A 476 21.15 11.86 -4.97
N THR A 477 22.16 12.56 -4.45
CA THR A 477 22.21 14.03 -4.39
C THR A 477 22.17 14.71 -5.76
N LYS A 478 22.41 13.97 -6.83
CA LYS A 478 22.25 14.45 -8.22
C LYS A 478 20.78 14.63 -8.62
N ILE A 479 19.84 14.04 -7.87
CA ILE A 479 18.41 14.22 -8.13
C ILE A 479 17.95 15.47 -7.36
N GLN A 480 17.46 16.44 -8.10
CA GLN A 480 17.02 17.73 -7.57
C GLN A 480 15.50 17.87 -7.60
N ASN A 481 14.98 18.90 -6.97
CA ASN A 481 13.56 19.27 -6.91
C ASN A 481 12.68 18.25 -6.17
N ILE A 482 13.25 17.45 -5.26
CA ILE A 482 12.48 16.52 -4.45
C ILE A 482 11.82 17.29 -3.30
N GLU A 483 10.50 17.16 -3.20
CA GLU A 483 9.71 17.67 -2.09
C GLU A 483 9.27 16.53 -1.18
N SER A 484 9.63 16.55 0.11
CA SER A 484 9.06 15.62 1.10
C SER A 484 7.66 16.09 1.49
N SER A 485 6.73 15.15 1.56
CA SER A 485 5.33 15.43 1.90
C SER A 485 4.69 14.24 2.63
N PRO A 486 3.52 14.41 3.25
CA PRO A 486 2.75 13.29 3.79
C PRO A 486 2.39 12.20 2.78
N SER A 487 2.38 12.52 1.47
CA SER A 487 2.23 11.53 0.38
C SER A 487 3.53 10.80 0.04
N GLY A 488 4.65 11.17 0.67
CA GLY A 488 5.98 10.67 0.35
C GLY A 488 6.71 11.58 -0.64
N ILE A 489 7.92 11.20 -1.02
CA ILE A 489 8.75 11.98 -1.95
C ILE A 489 8.21 11.91 -3.40
N TRP A 490 7.50 10.83 -3.75
CA TRP A 490 7.09 10.56 -5.14
C TRP A 490 5.95 11.44 -5.67
N HIS A 491 5.37 12.32 -4.86
CA HIS A 491 4.21 13.11 -5.29
C HIS A 491 4.53 14.12 -6.42
N ASN A 492 5.79 14.58 -6.53
CA ASN A 492 6.23 15.53 -7.55
C ASN A 492 7.33 15.01 -8.49
N TYR A 493 7.40 13.68 -8.69
CA TYR A 493 8.48 13.05 -9.46
C TYR A 493 8.57 13.50 -10.94
N ILE A 494 7.53 14.08 -11.49
CA ILE A 494 7.56 14.66 -12.85
C ILE A 494 8.46 15.89 -12.95
N ASP A 495 8.66 16.60 -11.83
CA ASP A 495 9.48 17.81 -11.74
C ASP A 495 10.94 17.52 -11.36
N TRP A 496 11.27 16.26 -11.06
CA TRP A 496 12.62 15.89 -10.68
C TRP A 496 13.59 16.04 -11.83
N GLU A 497 14.75 16.59 -11.54
CA GLU A 497 15.86 16.71 -12.48
C GLU A 497 17.04 15.87 -12.00
N LYS A 498 17.80 15.30 -12.92
CA LYS A 498 19.01 14.55 -12.61
C LYS A 498 20.20 15.21 -13.30
N GLU A 499 21.18 15.63 -12.50
CA GLU A 499 22.44 16.14 -13.03
C GLU A 499 23.21 15.03 -13.72
N GLU A 500 23.64 15.27 -14.95
CA GLU A 500 24.59 14.39 -15.63
C GLU A 500 26.02 14.84 -15.28
N ILE A 501 26.88 13.89 -14.94
CA ILE A 501 28.31 14.16 -14.80
C ILE A 501 28.90 14.02 -16.19
N GLU A 502 29.47 15.13 -16.71
CA GLU A 502 30.26 15.16 -17.94
C GLU A 502 31.50 14.24 -17.85
#